data_68a51087f38b5f99953b620988258944
#
_entry.id   68a51087f38b5f99953b620988258944
#
_cell.length_a   1.000
_cell.length_b   1.000
_cell.length_c   1.000
_cell.angle_alpha   90.00
_cell.angle_beta   90.00
_cell.angle_gamma   90.00
#
_symmetry.space_group_name_H-M   'P 1'
#
loop_
_entity.id
_entity.type
_entity.pdbx_description
1 polymer ?
#
loop_
_entity_poly.entity_id
_entity_poly.type
_entity_poly.pdbx_seq_one_letter_code
_entity_poly.pdbx_strand_id
1 'polypeptide(L)'
;MMKKILFFLLAISIVSCKDAEKKESTKPVVKLYALEGGSILVKKLEVFSQDTTYTGQTKQFTDAYYVISHPKGNLMWDAGLPEGLVIPEPFNEPSGVFAVQRPDSLVNQLNSIGFKIEDFTYFAMSHSHFDHTGHANYMKGATWLVQETEYNAVAGDSTKIDPSIKELTDIKKLNGDYDVFGDGTVVIKSMPGHTVGHQVLYVDLGLEQPVLLTGDLYHFQENRDSKRVPSFNYNVAQTLESMAKFEAFAKEKNANVFIQHSPADLVRIKKLVNQK
;
A
#
# COMPACT_ATOMS: atom_id res chain seq x y z
N MET A 1 66.85 67.53 -10.77
CA MET A 1 65.92 66.61 -11.43
C MET A 1 65.52 65.50 -10.38
N MET A 2 64.31 65.64 -9.80
CA MET A 2 63.78 64.72 -8.80
C MET A 2 62.87 63.72 -9.51
N LYS A 3 63.20 62.43 -9.46
CA LYS A 3 62.36 61.33 -9.91
C LYS A 3 61.34 60.97 -8.83
N LYS A 4 60.04 61.20 -9.14
CA LYS A 4 58.92 60.73 -8.30
C LYS A 4 58.69 59.24 -8.55
N ILE A 5 58.85 58.40 -7.51
CA ILE A 5 58.50 56.98 -7.52
C ILE A 5 57.03 56.87 -7.08
N LEU A 6 56.18 56.32 -7.96
CA LEU A 6 54.77 56.09 -7.73
C LEU A 6 54.58 54.63 -7.18
N PHE A 7 54.22 54.49 -5.91
CA PHE A 7 53.87 53.20 -5.34
C PHE A 7 52.43 52.84 -5.71
N PHE A 8 52.26 51.76 -6.47
CA PHE A 8 50.94 51.14 -6.71
C PHE A 8 50.66 50.14 -5.58
N LEU A 9 49.66 50.45 -4.71
CA LEU A 9 49.11 49.53 -3.75
C LEU A 9 48.10 48.59 -4.42
N LEU A 10 48.46 47.33 -4.60
CA LEU A 10 47.59 46.27 -5.11
C LEU A 10 46.70 45.75 -3.94
N ALA A 11 45.42 46.14 -3.94
CA ALA A 11 44.46 45.61 -2.98
C ALA A 11 44.04 44.20 -3.39
N ILE A 12 44.52 43.20 -2.67
CA ILE A 12 44.07 41.78 -2.84
C ILE A 12 42.75 41.61 -2.10
N SER A 13 41.64 41.58 -2.83
CA SER A 13 40.32 41.19 -2.28
C SER A 13 40.27 39.67 -2.09
N ILE A 14 40.34 39.22 -0.84
CA ILE A 14 40.10 37.82 -0.48
C ILE A 14 38.61 37.60 -0.54
N VAL A 15 38.14 36.97 -1.61
CA VAL A 15 36.77 36.42 -1.72
C VAL A 15 36.71 35.15 -0.86
N SER A 16 36.17 35.28 0.37
CA SER A 16 35.86 34.15 1.20
C SER A 16 34.64 33.43 0.63
N CYS A 17 34.86 32.33 -0.10
CA CYS A 17 33.82 31.35 -0.38
C CYS A 17 33.37 30.78 0.96
N LYS A 18 32.17 31.15 1.43
CA LYS A 18 31.47 30.37 2.44
C LYS A 18 31.04 29.07 1.77
N ASP A 19 31.71 27.98 2.14
CA ASP A 19 31.20 26.64 1.88
C ASP A 19 29.80 26.56 2.48
N ALA A 20 28.78 26.47 1.60
CA ALA A 20 27.45 26.14 2.03
C ALA A 20 27.52 24.68 2.54
N GLU A 21 27.50 24.49 3.85
CA GLU A 21 27.32 23.19 4.46
C GLU A 21 26.12 22.51 3.77
N LYS A 22 26.40 21.48 2.99
CA LYS A 22 25.41 20.60 2.43
C LYS A 22 24.76 19.89 3.61
N LYS A 23 23.61 20.42 4.08
CA LYS A 23 22.81 19.77 5.11
C LYS A 23 22.49 18.37 4.60
N GLU A 24 23.16 17.36 5.14
CA GLU A 24 22.83 15.97 4.85
C GLU A 24 21.35 15.81 5.23
N SER A 25 20.51 15.61 4.23
CA SER A 25 19.10 15.34 4.41
C SER A 25 19.01 13.94 5.04
N THR A 26 18.93 13.88 6.36
CA THR A 26 18.63 12.61 7.05
C THR A 26 17.26 12.14 6.56
N LYS A 27 17.21 10.93 6.01
CA LYS A 27 15.94 10.32 5.58
C LYS A 27 14.95 10.34 6.76
N PRO A 28 13.65 10.61 6.52
CA PRO A 28 12.66 10.59 7.58
C PRO A 28 12.55 9.18 8.19
N VAL A 29 12.23 9.12 9.48
CA VAL A 29 11.94 7.84 10.15
C VAL A 29 10.52 7.43 9.79
N VAL A 30 10.39 6.40 8.98
CA VAL A 30 9.12 5.78 8.59
C VAL A 30 8.92 4.51 9.41
N LYS A 31 7.71 4.32 9.95
CA LYS A 31 7.31 3.08 10.63
C LYS A 31 6.15 2.44 9.90
N LEU A 32 6.12 1.11 9.89
CA LEU A 32 5.04 0.31 9.35
C LEU A 32 4.51 -0.61 10.44
N TYR A 33 3.19 -0.71 10.53
CA TYR A 33 2.48 -1.66 11.38
C TYR A 33 1.62 -2.54 10.49
N ALA A 34 1.73 -3.85 10.64
CA ALA A 34 0.91 -4.83 9.92
C ALA A 34 -0.16 -5.39 10.85
N LEU A 35 -1.41 -5.21 10.47
CA LEU A 35 -2.59 -5.55 11.24
C LEU A 35 -3.39 -6.65 10.54
N GLU A 36 -4.25 -7.35 11.30
CA GLU A 36 -5.02 -8.47 10.78
C GLU A 36 -6.45 -8.05 10.49
N GLY A 37 -6.75 -7.81 9.20
CA GLY A 37 -8.04 -7.38 8.70
C GLY A 37 -9.06 -8.52 8.56
N GLY A 38 -8.59 -9.78 8.56
CA GLY A 38 -9.48 -10.91 8.41
C GLY A 38 -8.79 -12.25 8.25
N SER A 39 -9.60 -13.29 8.39
CA SER A 39 -9.30 -14.70 8.09
C SER A 39 -10.27 -15.15 7.01
N ILE A 40 -9.77 -15.69 5.90
CA ILE A 40 -10.55 -16.08 4.74
C ILE A 40 -10.21 -17.54 4.39
N LEU A 41 -11.12 -18.48 4.67
CA LEU A 41 -11.01 -19.83 4.15
C LEU A 41 -11.57 -19.87 2.72
N VAL A 42 -10.70 -20.04 1.75
CA VAL A 42 -11.08 -20.27 0.35
C VAL A 42 -11.46 -21.73 0.18
N LYS A 43 -12.76 -22.01 -0.06
CA LYS A 43 -13.31 -23.35 -0.20
C LYS A 43 -13.24 -23.89 -1.63
N LYS A 44 -13.15 -22.98 -2.61
CA LYS A 44 -13.05 -23.28 -4.03
C LYS A 44 -11.84 -22.54 -4.60
N LEU A 45 -10.64 -23.12 -4.39
CA LEU A 45 -9.39 -22.46 -4.78
C LEU A 45 -9.25 -22.32 -6.31
N GLU A 46 -10.01 -23.09 -7.11
CA GLU A 46 -10.06 -23.01 -8.56
C GLU A 46 -10.39 -21.61 -9.09
N VAL A 47 -11.11 -20.77 -8.32
CA VAL A 47 -11.42 -19.39 -8.74
C VAL A 47 -10.16 -18.50 -8.83
N PHE A 48 -9.04 -18.91 -8.22
CA PHE A 48 -7.76 -18.20 -8.28
C PHE A 48 -6.86 -18.65 -9.42
N SER A 49 -7.42 -19.30 -10.42
CA SER A 49 -6.74 -19.69 -11.67
C SER A 49 -7.65 -19.53 -12.86
N GLN A 50 -7.07 -19.42 -14.07
CA GLN A 50 -7.77 -19.47 -15.35
C GLN A 50 -7.88 -20.93 -15.87
N ASP A 51 -7.27 -21.88 -15.20
CA ASP A 51 -7.23 -23.31 -15.54
C ASP A 51 -7.72 -24.18 -14.37
N THR A 52 -7.62 -25.49 -14.51
CA THR A 52 -8.09 -26.47 -13.52
C THR A 52 -7.07 -26.82 -12.44
N THR A 53 -5.94 -26.10 -12.35
CA THR A 53 -4.81 -26.43 -11.46
C THR A 53 -5.24 -26.59 -9.99
N TYR A 54 -6.18 -25.78 -9.52
CA TYR A 54 -6.60 -25.78 -8.12
C TYR A 54 -7.95 -26.45 -7.87
N THR A 55 -8.48 -27.21 -8.83
CA THR A 55 -9.79 -27.89 -8.70
C THR A 55 -9.85 -28.76 -7.45
N GLY A 56 -10.90 -28.55 -6.65
CA GLY A 56 -11.17 -29.30 -5.42
C GLY A 56 -10.22 -28.99 -4.25
N GLN A 57 -9.34 -27.98 -4.40
CA GLN A 57 -8.45 -27.55 -3.34
C GLN A 57 -9.08 -26.42 -2.51
N THR A 58 -8.61 -26.31 -1.27
CA THR A 58 -8.93 -25.22 -0.36
C THR A 58 -7.65 -24.56 0.11
N LYS A 59 -7.72 -23.29 0.53
CA LYS A 59 -6.55 -22.59 1.07
C LYS A 59 -6.97 -21.59 2.14
N GLN A 60 -6.22 -21.51 3.22
CA GLN A 60 -6.39 -20.49 4.22
C GLN A 60 -5.64 -19.23 3.82
N PHE A 61 -6.35 -18.11 3.74
CA PHE A 61 -5.82 -16.77 3.57
C PHE A 61 -5.93 -15.97 4.86
N THR A 62 -5.05 -15.03 5.04
CA THR A 62 -5.25 -13.87 5.90
C THR A 62 -5.67 -12.68 5.04
N ASP A 63 -6.14 -11.64 5.69
CA ASP A 63 -6.38 -10.35 5.07
C ASP A 63 -5.64 -9.31 5.91
N ALA A 64 -4.56 -8.75 5.35
CA ALA A 64 -3.72 -7.81 6.07
C ALA A 64 -4.05 -6.36 5.65
N TYR A 65 -3.99 -5.42 6.61
CA TYR A 65 -3.98 -4.00 6.33
C TYR A 65 -2.85 -3.32 7.10
N TYR A 66 -2.46 -2.10 6.70
CA TYR A 66 -1.22 -1.53 7.19
C TYR A 66 -1.40 -0.07 7.61
N VAL A 67 -0.66 0.31 8.68
CA VAL A 67 -0.49 1.71 9.08
C VAL A 67 0.93 2.11 8.79
N ILE A 68 1.12 3.18 8.04
CA ILE A 68 2.41 3.80 7.77
C ILE A 68 2.47 5.13 8.50
N SER A 69 3.38 5.24 9.47
CA SER A 69 3.62 6.49 10.20
C SER A 69 4.84 7.20 9.62
N HIS A 70 4.64 8.44 9.22
CA HIS A 70 5.64 9.30 8.64
C HIS A 70 5.64 10.69 9.33
N PRO A 71 6.76 11.42 9.46
CA PRO A 71 6.78 12.75 10.09
C PRO A 71 5.82 13.80 9.48
N LYS A 72 5.38 13.60 8.23
CA LYS A 72 4.43 14.48 7.53
C LYS A 72 2.97 14.01 7.62
N GLY A 73 2.66 12.95 8.37
CA GLY A 73 1.31 12.40 8.55
C GLY A 73 1.29 10.87 8.50
N ASN A 74 0.12 10.29 8.72
CA ASN A 74 -0.07 8.83 8.70
C ASN A 74 -0.93 8.42 7.49
N LEU A 75 -0.57 7.27 6.89
CA LEU A 75 -1.34 6.62 5.84
C LEU A 75 -1.90 5.30 6.38
N MET A 76 -3.20 5.07 6.20
CA MET A 76 -3.78 3.73 6.30
C MET A 76 -3.87 3.12 4.90
N TRP A 77 -3.33 1.91 4.74
CA TRP A 77 -3.34 1.15 3.50
C TRP A 77 -4.21 -0.10 3.65
N ASP A 78 -5.29 -0.16 2.88
CA ASP A 78 -6.41 -1.09 2.99
C ASP A 78 -7.17 -1.00 4.32
N ALA A 79 -8.32 -1.67 4.42
CA ALA A 79 -9.21 -1.57 5.56
C ALA A 79 -9.74 -2.93 6.07
N GLY A 80 -9.30 -4.01 5.45
CA GLY A 80 -9.69 -5.37 5.82
C GLY A 80 -11.17 -5.69 5.60
N LEU A 81 -11.61 -6.83 6.11
CA LEU A 81 -13.00 -7.29 6.10
C LEU A 81 -13.93 -6.35 6.90
N PRO A 82 -15.22 -6.28 6.57
CA PRO A 82 -16.21 -5.45 7.28
C PRO A 82 -16.30 -5.74 8.80
N GLU A 83 -16.62 -4.70 9.60
CA GLU A 83 -16.82 -4.78 11.05
C GLU A 83 -17.85 -5.84 11.46
N GLY A 84 -18.92 -6.01 10.67
CA GLY A 84 -19.97 -7.01 10.92
C GLY A 84 -19.47 -8.46 10.90
N LEU A 85 -18.21 -8.69 10.52
CA LEU A 85 -17.54 -10.00 10.54
C LEU A 85 -16.67 -10.21 11.77
N VAL A 86 -16.69 -9.31 12.75
CA VAL A 86 -16.18 -9.55 14.11
C VAL A 86 -17.19 -10.43 14.85
N ILE A 87 -17.19 -11.72 14.55
CA ILE A 87 -18.17 -12.72 15.00
C ILE A 87 -17.45 -13.98 15.48
N PRO A 88 -18.07 -14.77 16.39
CA PRO A 88 -17.41 -15.94 16.97
C PRO A 88 -17.15 -17.07 15.98
N GLU A 89 -18.01 -17.22 14.95
CA GLU A 89 -17.90 -18.28 13.95
C GLU A 89 -17.80 -17.68 12.54
N PRO A 90 -17.01 -18.27 11.63
CA PRO A 90 -16.86 -17.76 10.27
C PRO A 90 -18.20 -17.68 9.51
N PHE A 91 -18.46 -16.55 8.88
CA PHE A 91 -19.58 -16.37 7.97
C PHE A 91 -19.30 -17.09 6.64
N ASN A 92 -20.20 -18.01 6.28
CA ASN A 92 -20.16 -18.69 5.00
C ASN A 92 -20.85 -17.82 3.95
N GLU A 93 -20.08 -17.28 3.03
CA GLU A 93 -20.59 -16.43 1.95
C GLU A 93 -21.50 -17.24 1.01
N PRO A 94 -22.62 -16.65 0.50
CA PRO A 94 -23.65 -17.38 -0.26
C PRO A 94 -23.15 -18.08 -1.53
N SER A 95 -22.08 -17.62 -2.19
CA SER A 95 -21.47 -18.29 -3.35
C SER A 95 -20.87 -19.65 -2.98
N GLY A 96 -20.60 -19.86 -1.69
CA GLY A 96 -19.91 -21.05 -1.18
C GLY A 96 -18.41 -21.07 -1.55
N VAL A 97 -17.85 -19.94 -2.01
CA VAL A 97 -16.42 -19.82 -2.31
C VAL A 97 -15.63 -19.53 -1.04
N PHE A 98 -16.14 -18.65 -0.17
CA PHE A 98 -15.43 -18.17 1.00
C PHE A 98 -16.16 -18.46 2.30
N ALA A 99 -15.38 -18.70 3.38
CA ALA A 99 -15.81 -18.52 4.75
C ALA A 99 -14.90 -17.47 5.39
N VAL A 100 -15.50 -16.40 5.91
CA VAL A 100 -14.76 -15.18 6.31
C VAL A 100 -15.06 -14.82 7.77
N GLN A 101 -14.07 -14.31 8.47
CA GLN A 101 -14.17 -13.84 9.84
C GLN A 101 -13.13 -12.76 10.09
N ARG A 102 -13.48 -11.76 10.90
CA ARG A 102 -12.52 -10.75 11.38
C ARG A 102 -12.18 -11.04 12.84
N PRO A 103 -10.88 -11.04 13.23
CA PRO A 103 -10.50 -11.40 14.60
C PRO A 103 -10.84 -10.31 15.62
N ASP A 104 -10.74 -9.03 15.23
CA ASP A 104 -10.96 -7.87 16.12
C ASP A 104 -11.34 -6.62 15.30
N SER A 105 -11.96 -5.66 15.97
CA SER A 105 -12.35 -4.40 15.36
C SER A 105 -11.15 -3.56 14.91
N LEU A 106 -11.36 -2.72 13.88
CA LEU A 106 -10.35 -1.75 13.44
C LEU A 106 -9.90 -0.86 14.61
N VAL A 107 -10.87 -0.34 15.38
CA VAL A 107 -10.61 0.61 16.47
C VAL A 107 -9.74 -0.02 17.56
N ASN A 108 -10.05 -1.26 17.97
CA ASN A 108 -9.25 -1.96 18.97
C ASN A 108 -7.82 -2.20 18.49
N GLN A 109 -7.65 -2.64 17.26
CA GLN A 109 -6.33 -2.88 16.68
C GLN A 109 -5.52 -1.59 16.55
N LEU A 110 -6.11 -0.48 16.09
CA LEU A 110 -5.43 0.83 16.05
C LEU A 110 -5.03 1.30 17.45
N ASN A 111 -5.92 1.20 18.43
CA ASN A 111 -5.62 1.58 19.82
C ASN A 111 -4.45 0.76 20.39
N SER A 112 -4.35 -0.54 20.03
CA SER A 112 -3.27 -1.42 20.51
C SER A 112 -1.88 -0.99 20.04
N ILE A 113 -1.80 -0.23 18.94
CA ILE A 113 -0.56 0.31 18.38
C ILE A 113 -0.43 1.83 18.61
N GLY A 114 -1.33 2.43 19.41
CA GLY A 114 -1.29 3.83 19.83
C GLY A 114 -1.86 4.82 18.80
N PHE A 115 -2.73 4.37 17.87
CA PHE A 115 -3.40 5.21 16.89
C PHE A 115 -4.90 5.28 17.13
N LYS A 116 -5.50 6.39 16.68
CA LYS A 116 -6.94 6.61 16.57
C LYS A 116 -7.31 6.91 15.11
N ILE A 117 -8.58 6.83 14.79
CA ILE A 117 -9.10 7.12 13.43
C ILE A 117 -8.72 8.52 12.96
N GLU A 118 -8.71 9.50 13.87
CA GLU A 118 -8.44 10.90 13.57
C GLU A 118 -6.97 11.20 13.29
N ASP A 119 -6.07 10.27 13.55
CA ASP A 119 -4.62 10.45 13.36
C ASP A 119 -4.19 10.28 11.89
N PHE A 120 -5.09 9.85 11.01
CA PHE A 120 -4.79 9.58 9.62
C PHE A 120 -4.97 10.81 8.72
N THR A 121 -3.89 11.19 8.04
CA THR A 121 -3.89 12.23 7.01
C THR A 121 -4.36 11.67 5.67
N TYR A 122 -3.94 10.43 5.38
CA TYR A 122 -4.23 9.75 4.11
C TYR A 122 -4.83 8.38 4.36
N PHE A 123 -5.70 8.00 3.45
CA PHE A 123 -6.23 6.65 3.29
C PHE A 123 -6.03 6.22 1.85
N ALA A 124 -5.64 4.97 1.62
CA ALA A 124 -5.60 4.36 0.30
C ALA A 124 -5.98 2.90 0.40
N MET A 125 -6.57 2.38 -0.65
CA MET A 125 -6.84 0.96 -0.83
C MET A 125 -6.04 0.46 -2.02
N SER A 126 -5.57 -0.78 -1.97
CA SER A 126 -4.98 -1.43 -3.15
C SER A 126 -5.98 -1.49 -4.29
N HIS A 127 -7.24 -1.77 -3.97
CA HIS A 127 -8.38 -1.79 -4.88
C HIS A 127 -9.73 -1.86 -4.11
N SER A 128 -10.85 -1.96 -4.82
CA SER A 128 -12.20 -1.81 -4.26
C SER A 128 -12.94 -3.11 -3.93
N HIS A 129 -12.26 -4.26 -3.80
CA HIS A 129 -12.94 -5.48 -3.33
C HIS A 129 -13.29 -5.39 -1.83
N PHE A 130 -14.28 -6.19 -1.42
CA PHE A 130 -14.94 -6.10 -0.11
C PHE A 130 -14.01 -6.30 1.10
N ASP A 131 -12.96 -7.08 0.93
CA ASP A 131 -11.95 -7.38 1.94
C ASP A 131 -10.85 -6.30 2.04
N HIS A 132 -10.83 -5.32 1.15
CA HIS A 132 -9.97 -4.14 1.22
C HIS A 132 -10.72 -2.87 1.63
N THR A 133 -12.06 -2.87 1.51
CA THR A 133 -12.91 -1.70 1.76
C THR A 133 -13.66 -1.75 3.09
N GLY A 134 -13.58 -2.84 3.85
CA GLY A 134 -14.50 -3.15 4.94
C GLY A 134 -14.69 -2.06 6.01
N HIS A 135 -13.67 -1.22 6.25
CA HIS A 135 -13.72 -0.10 7.18
C HIS A 135 -13.38 1.24 6.52
N ALA A 136 -13.43 1.34 5.20
CA ALA A 136 -13.05 2.56 4.48
C ALA A 136 -13.83 3.79 4.95
N ASN A 137 -15.13 3.66 5.24
CA ASN A 137 -15.96 4.75 5.73
C ASN A 137 -15.50 5.34 7.08
N TYR A 138 -14.74 4.61 7.90
CA TYR A 138 -14.14 5.15 9.12
C TYR A 138 -13.07 6.20 8.81
N MET A 139 -12.45 6.14 7.61
CA MET A 139 -11.40 7.06 7.17
C MET A 139 -11.94 8.36 6.53
N LYS A 140 -13.20 8.72 6.78
CA LYS A 140 -13.87 9.91 6.22
C LYS A 140 -13.18 11.24 6.51
N GLY A 141 -12.31 11.30 7.53
CA GLY A 141 -11.51 12.48 7.88
C GLY A 141 -10.15 12.55 7.17
N ALA A 142 -9.75 11.51 6.44
CA ALA A 142 -8.51 11.44 5.71
C ALA A 142 -8.72 11.68 4.20
N THR A 143 -7.71 12.18 3.50
CA THR A 143 -7.74 12.28 2.04
C THR A 143 -7.61 10.89 1.43
N TRP A 144 -8.60 10.44 0.68
CA TRP A 144 -8.57 9.16 -0.05
C TRP A 144 -7.73 9.27 -1.32
N LEU A 145 -6.61 8.52 -1.36
CA LEU A 145 -5.70 8.42 -2.51
C LEU A 145 -6.13 7.21 -3.37
N VAL A 146 -6.68 7.46 -4.55
CA VAL A 146 -7.26 6.42 -5.41
C VAL A 146 -6.94 6.68 -6.89
N GLN A 147 -6.63 5.63 -7.66
CA GLN A 147 -6.50 5.78 -9.12
C GLN A 147 -7.84 6.27 -9.70
N GLU A 148 -7.79 7.24 -10.61
CA GLU A 148 -9.01 7.82 -11.20
C GLU A 148 -9.91 6.76 -11.86
N THR A 149 -9.32 5.75 -12.47
CA THR A 149 -10.05 4.63 -13.09
C THR A 149 -10.81 3.79 -12.05
N GLU A 150 -10.19 3.54 -10.89
CA GLU A 150 -10.84 2.81 -9.79
C GLU A 150 -11.98 3.62 -9.19
N TYR A 151 -11.73 4.91 -8.91
CA TYR A 151 -12.76 5.83 -8.43
C TYR A 151 -13.97 5.86 -9.34
N ASN A 152 -13.74 6.00 -10.66
CA ASN A 152 -14.83 6.07 -11.64
C ASN A 152 -15.65 4.78 -11.71
N ALA A 153 -15.03 3.63 -11.45
CA ALA A 153 -15.73 2.34 -11.42
C ALA A 153 -16.68 2.20 -10.22
N VAL A 154 -16.30 2.74 -9.03
CA VAL A 154 -17.05 2.52 -7.78
C VAL A 154 -17.84 3.74 -7.28
N ALA A 155 -17.52 4.94 -7.76
CA ALA A 155 -18.12 6.20 -7.32
C ALA A 155 -18.36 7.21 -8.46
N GLY A 156 -18.06 6.86 -9.72
CA GLY A 156 -18.22 7.76 -10.86
C GLY A 156 -19.68 8.11 -11.18
N ASP A 157 -20.60 7.23 -10.83
CA ASP A 157 -22.06 7.47 -10.87
C ASP A 157 -22.55 7.73 -9.45
N SER A 158 -22.89 8.98 -9.14
CA SER A 158 -23.36 9.38 -7.80
C SER A 158 -24.63 8.67 -7.32
N THR A 159 -25.36 8.01 -8.23
CA THR A 159 -26.55 7.22 -7.89
C THR A 159 -26.22 5.77 -7.53
N LYS A 160 -24.96 5.34 -7.73
CA LYS A 160 -24.49 3.96 -7.56
C LYS A 160 -23.16 3.87 -6.79
N ILE A 161 -22.91 4.82 -5.90
CA ILE A 161 -21.70 4.79 -5.07
C ILE A 161 -21.70 3.53 -4.21
N ASP A 162 -20.57 2.81 -4.21
CA ASP A 162 -20.39 1.64 -3.34
C ASP A 162 -20.62 2.05 -1.87
N PRO A 163 -21.52 1.36 -1.15
CA PRO A 163 -21.83 1.70 0.25
C PRO A 163 -20.63 1.69 1.18
N SER A 164 -19.58 0.91 0.88
CA SER A 164 -18.37 0.79 1.72
C SER A 164 -17.50 2.04 1.73
N ILE A 165 -17.65 2.93 0.71
CA ILE A 165 -16.81 4.12 0.51
C ILE A 165 -17.59 5.43 0.49
N LYS A 166 -18.89 5.41 0.70
CA LYS A 166 -19.81 6.57 0.54
C LYS A 166 -19.50 7.76 1.47
N GLU A 167 -18.82 7.52 2.59
CA GLU A 167 -18.46 8.58 3.55
C GLU A 167 -17.10 9.25 3.19
N LEU A 168 -16.36 8.73 2.20
CA LEU A 168 -15.10 9.29 1.74
C LEU A 168 -15.37 10.49 0.82
N THR A 169 -15.21 11.70 1.32
CA THR A 169 -15.53 12.95 0.60
C THR A 169 -14.33 13.78 0.19
N ASP A 170 -13.20 13.66 0.92
CA ASP A 170 -11.92 14.27 0.52
C ASP A 170 -11.14 13.29 -0.34
N ILE A 171 -11.13 13.52 -1.66
CA ILE A 171 -10.64 12.56 -2.66
C ILE A 171 -9.53 13.18 -3.50
N LYS A 172 -8.39 12.50 -3.54
CA LYS A 172 -7.32 12.78 -4.49
C LYS A 172 -7.23 11.68 -5.53
N LYS A 173 -7.72 11.96 -6.72
CA LYS A 173 -7.60 11.08 -7.88
C LYS A 173 -6.16 11.07 -8.39
N LEU A 174 -5.61 9.88 -8.54
CA LEU A 174 -4.26 9.61 -9.03
C LEU A 174 -4.31 9.17 -10.50
N ASN A 175 -3.25 9.46 -11.22
CA ASN A 175 -3.05 8.97 -12.59
C ASN A 175 -1.62 8.42 -12.71
N GLY A 176 -1.44 7.15 -12.37
CA GLY A 176 -0.14 6.50 -12.30
C GLY A 176 0.47 6.50 -10.89
N ASP A 177 1.80 6.47 -10.83
CA ASP A 177 2.54 6.40 -9.57
C ASP A 177 2.43 7.70 -8.77
N TYR A 178 2.40 7.60 -7.43
CA TYR A 178 2.27 8.76 -6.55
C TYR A 178 3.13 8.63 -5.29
N ASP A 179 4.01 9.61 -5.07
CA ASP A 179 4.79 9.74 -3.84
C ASP A 179 3.93 10.45 -2.78
N VAL A 180 3.52 9.69 -1.76
CA VAL A 180 2.54 10.14 -0.75
C VAL A 180 3.05 11.35 0.03
N PHE A 181 4.33 11.35 0.41
CA PHE A 181 4.93 12.38 1.26
C PHE A 181 5.96 13.27 0.52
N GLY A 182 6.22 13.00 -0.78
CA GLY A 182 7.09 13.80 -1.63
C GLY A 182 8.59 13.66 -1.32
N ASP A 183 9.02 12.51 -0.78
CA ASP A 183 10.43 12.24 -0.43
C ASP A 183 10.90 10.84 -0.83
N GLY A 184 10.06 10.11 -1.56
CA GLY A 184 10.36 8.79 -2.12
C GLY A 184 10.29 7.65 -1.14
N THR A 185 9.90 7.89 0.12
CA THR A 185 9.85 6.82 1.14
C THR A 185 8.58 5.99 1.09
N VAL A 186 7.44 6.58 0.66
CA VAL A 186 6.15 5.90 0.55
C VAL A 186 5.53 6.22 -0.80
N VAL A 187 5.53 5.23 -1.69
CA VAL A 187 5.10 5.44 -3.08
C VAL A 187 4.01 4.44 -3.46
N ILE A 188 2.85 4.95 -3.83
CA ILE A 188 1.79 4.18 -4.49
C ILE A 188 2.22 3.94 -5.94
N LYS A 189 2.17 2.69 -6.39
CA LYS A 189 2.52 2.28 -7.75
C LYS A 189 1.27 1.77 -8.46
N SER A 190 0.93 2.35 -9.60
CA SER A 190 -0.22 1.89 -10.41
C SER A 190 0.09 0.55 -11.08
N MET A 191 -0.70 -0.48 -10.74
CA MET A 191 -0.58 -1.86 -11.25
C MET A 191 -1.96 -2.42 -11.64
N PRO A 192 -2.63 -1.79 -12.61
CA PRO A 192 -4.00 -2.16 -13.00
C PRO A 192 -4.09 -3.56 -13.60
N GLY A 193 -5.29 -4.13 -13.57
CA GLY A 193 -5.62 -5.40 -14.21
C GLY A 193 -6.41 -6.34 -13.32
N HIS A 194 -6.06 -6.51 -12.04
CA HIS A 194 -6.91 -7.22 -11.07
C HIS A 194 -8.25 -6.49 -10.91
N THR A 195 -8.20 -5.19 -10.66
CA THR A 195 -9.27 -4.23 -10.94
C THR A 195 -8.76 -3.16 -11.92
N VAL A 196 -9.65 -2.26 -12.38
CA VAL A 196 -9.31 -1.24 -13.38
C VAL A 196 -8.25 -0.25 -12.91
N GLY A 197 -8.14 -0.03 -11.62
CA GLY A 197 -7.20 0.92 -11.01
C GLY A 197 -6.40 0.32 -9.85
N HIS A 198 -6.21 -1.01 -9.82
CA HIS A 198 -5.40 -1.67 -8.78
C HIS A 198 -4.03 -1.03 -8.64
N GLN A 199 -3.56 -0.93 -7.39
CA GLN A 199 -2.29 -0.31 -7.02
C GLN A 199 -1.58 -1.10 -5.92
N VAL A 200 -0.27 -0.93 -5.81
CA VAL A 200 0.60 -1.56 -4.81
C VAL A 200 1.36 -0.50 -4.03
N LEU A 201 1.92 -0.83 -2.87
CA LEU A 201 2.60 0.14 -2.02
C LEU A 201 4.07 -0.22 -1.82
N TYR A 202 4.95 0.73 -2.14
CA TYR A 202 6.37 0.72 -1.79
C TYR A 202 6.61 1.54 -0.53
N VAL A 203 7.39 0.99 0.43
CA VAL A 203 7.74 1.68 1.69
C VAL A 203 9.23 1.48 2.00
N ASP A 204 10.00 2.58 1.99
CA ASP A 204 11.38 2.61 2.46
C ASP A 204 11.40 2.91 3.96
N LEU A 205 11.59 1.88 4.76
CA LEU A 205 11.70 1.98 6.22
C LEU A 205 13.11 2.37 6.70
N GLY A 206 14.05 2.65 5.78
CA GLY A 206 15.47 2.80 6.10
C GLY A 206 16.12 1.50 6.59
N LEU A 207 15.55 0.34 6.24
CA LEU A 207 16.14 -0.99 6.39
C LEU A 207 17.03 -1.31 5.19
N GLU A 208 17.79 -2.42 5.27
CA GLU A 208 18.60 -2.92 4.16
C GLU A 208 17.77 -3.11 2.88
N GLN A 209 16.55 -3.60 3.04
CA GLN A 209 15.62 -3.83 1.94
C GLN A 209 14.30 -3.10 2.23
N PRO A 210 13.77 -2.31 1.28
CA PRO A 210 12.46 -1.71 1.40
C PRO A 210 11.35 -2.77 1.34
N VAL A 211 10.17 -2.40 1.79
CA VAL A 211 8.95 -3.22 1.76
C VAL A 211 8.17 -2.93 0.48
N LEU A 212 7.60 -3.96 -0.14
CA LEU A 212 6.70 -3.85 -1.28
C LEU A 212 5.46 -4.72 -1.02
N LEU A 213 4.31 -4.08 -0.83
CA LEU A 213 3.01 -4.71 -0.57
C LEU A 213 2.27 -4.90 -1.87
N THR A 214 1.82 -6.14 -2.15
CA THR A 214 1.29 -6.50 -3.48
C THR A 214 -0.17 -6.11 -3.72
N GLY A 215 -0.97 -5.82 -2.66
CA GLY A 215 -2.42 -5.94 -2.81
C GLY A 215 -2.76 -7.31 -3.42
N ASP A 216 -3.70 -7.33 -4.36
CA ASP A 216 -4.16 -8.54 -5.04
C ASP A 216 -3.52 -8.77 -6.42
N LEU A 217 -2.35 -8.14 -6.65
CA LEU A 217 -1.53 -8.54 -7.80
C LEU A 217 -1.16 -10.03 -7.71
N TYR A 218 -1.00 -10.53 -6.48
CA TYR A 218 -0.82 -11.94 -6.13
C TYR A 218 -1.60 -12.27 -4.86
N HIS A 219 -2.32 -13.39 -4.84
CA HIS A 219 -3.05 -13.83 -3.65
C HIS A 219 -2.25 -14.79 -2.77
N PHE A 220 -1.33 -15.55 -3.36
CA PHE A 220 -0.42 -16.46 -2.65
C PHE A 220 0.82 -16.77 -3.50
N GLN A 221 1.85 -17.36 -2.88
CA GLN A 221 3.17 -17.53 -3.48
C GLN A 221 3.13 -18.34 -4.78
N GLU A 222 2.33 -19.43 -4.85
CA GLU A 222 2.25 -20.28 -6.04
C GLU A 222 1.66 -19.52 -7.25
N ASN A 223 0.76 -18.54 -7.01
CA ASN A 223 0.25 -17.66 -8.07
C ASN A 223 1.32 -16.68 -8.56
N ARG A 224 2.15 -16.17 -7.64
CA ARG A 224 3.30 -15.33 -8.02
C ARG A 224 4.31 -16.10 -8.85
N ASP A 225 4.71 -17.30 -8.41
CA ASP A 225 5.73 -18.12 -9.07
C ASP A 225 5.30 -18.56 -10.48
N SER A 226 4.01 -18.87 -10.64
CA SER A 226 3.44 -19.33 -11.90
C SER A 226 2.73 -18.24 -12.72
N LYS A 227 2.70 -17.00 -12.23
CA LYS A 227 1.99 -15.86 -12.84
C LYS A 227 0.51 -16.18 -13.11
N ARG A 228 -0.15 -16.89 -12.17
CA ARG A 228 -1.56 -17.20 -12.28
C ARG A 228 -2.42 -16.03 -11.86
N VAL A 229 -3.50 -15.87 -12.60
CA VAL A 229 -4.47 -14.79 -12.43
C VAL A 229 -5.82 -15.40 -12.06
N PRO A 230 -6.58 -14.81 -11.10
CA PRO A 230 -7.91 -15.28 -10.77
C PRO A 230 -8.89 -15.27 -11.96
N SER A 231 -9.88 -16.16 -11.94
CA SER A 231 -10.93 -16.21 -12.99
C SER A 231 -11.85 -14.98 -12.96
N PHE A 232 -11.96 -14.31 -11.82
CA PHE A 232 -12.75 -13.08 -11.63
C PHE A 232 -11.95 -11.78 -11.88
N ASN A 233 -10.75 -11.89 -12.42
CA ASN A 233 -9.87 -10.75 -12.69
C ASN A 233 -10.43 -9.87 -13.81
N TYR A 234 -10.32 -8.54 -13.67
CA TYR A 234 -10.88 -7.60 -14.65
C TYR A 234 -10.22 -7.72 -16.03
N ASN A 235 -8.88 -7.76 -16.09
CA ASN A 235 -8.13 -7.87 -17.34
C ASN A 235 -6.85 -8.68 -17.15
N VAL A 236 -6.86 -9.92 -17.63
CA VAL A 236 -5.74 -10.85 -17.48
C VAL A 236 -4.45 -10.33 -18.13
N ALA A 237 -4.52 -9.82 -19.37
CA ALA A 237 -3.34 -9.33 -20.09
C ALA A 237 -2.70 -8.14 -19.35
N GLN A 238 -3.52 -7.20 -18.90
CA GLN A 238 -3.06 -6.03 -18.15
C GLN A 238 -2.45 -6.43 -16.78
N THR A 239 -3.03 -7.44 -16.11
CA THR A 239 -2.45 -7.97 -14.85
C THR A 239 -1.07 -8.60 -15.10
N LEU A 240 -0.90 -9.36 -16.17
CA LEU A 240 0.40 -9.95 -16.51
C LEU A 240 1.46 -8.87 -16.84
N GLU A 241 1.07 -7.77 -17.48
CA GLU A 241 1.94 -6.60 -17.69
C GLU A 241 2.29 -5.94 -16.35
N SER A 242 1.32 -5.76 -15.46
CA SER A 242 1.52 -5.21 -14.11
C SER A 242 2.43 -6.11 -13.27
N MET A 243 2.27 -7.44 -13.33
CA MET A 243 3.18 -8.40 -12.71
C MET A 243 4.62 -8.25 -13.21
N ALA A 244 4.81 -8.09 -14.53
CA ALA A 244 6.14 -7.91 -15.11
C ALA A 244 6.79 -6.59 -14.63
N LYS A 245 6.04 -5.48 -14.58
CA LYS A 245 6.48 -4.19 -14.03
C LYS A 245 6.83 -4.29 -12.55
N PHE A 246 5.98 -4.96 -11.78
CA PHE A 246 6.17 -5.18 -10.35
C PHE A 246 7.46 -5.94 -10.05
N GLU A 247 7.69 -7.08 -10.73
CA GLU A 247 8.90 -7.90 -10.51
C GLU A 247 10.19 -7.16 -10.94
N ALA A 248 10.12 -6.38 -12.03
CA ALA A 248 11.24 -5.53 -12.45
C ALA A 248 11.57 -4.48 -11.37
N PHE A 249 10.56 -3.82 -10.84
CA PHE A 249 10.71 -2.82 -9.78
C PHE A 249 11.18 -3.45 -8.45
N ALA A 250 10.61 -4.58 -8.05
CA ALA A 250 11.03 -5.31 -6.86
C ALA A 250 12.52 -5.69 -6.92
N LYS A 251 12.97 -6.15 -8.09
CA LYS A 251 14.39 -6.47 -8.34
C LYS A 251 15.26 -5.21 -8.33
N GLU A 252 14.86 -4.13 -9.00
CA GLU A 252 15.58 -2.84 -9.04
C GLU A 252 15.83 -2.31 -7.62
N LYS A 253 14.80 -2.35 -6.78
CA LYS A 253 14.87 -1.86 -5.39
C LYS A 253 15.43 -2.87 -4.40
N ASN A 254 15.72 -4.10 -4.81
CA ASN A 254 16.05 -5.21 -3.92
C ASN A 254 15.02 -5.33 -2.79
N ALA A 255 13.71 -5.23 -3.13
CA ALA A 255 12.64 -5.08 -2.14
C ALA A 255 12.20 -6.42 -1.55
N ASN A 256 11.87 -6.42 -0.26
CA ASN A 256 11.11 -7.48 0.38
C ASN A 256 9.64 -7.40 -0.05
N VAL A 257 9.17 -8.40 -0.79
CA VAL A 257 7.79 -8.51 -1.26
C VAL A 257 6.93 -9.22 -0.22
N PHE A 258 5.74 -8.67 0.05
CA PHE A 258 4.75 -9.25 0.97
C PHE A 258 3.41 -9.36 0.27
N ILE A 259 2.89 -10.59 0.19
CA ILE A 259 1.58 -10.91 -0.38
C ILE A 259 0.53 -10.76 0.72
N GLN A 260 -0.50 -9.93 0.47
CA GLN A 260 -1.47 -9.50 1.46
C GLN A 260 -2.27 -10.68 2.06
N HIS A 261 -2.65 -11.65 1.23
CA HIS A 261 -3.43 -12.80 1.65
C HIS A 261 -2.59 -13.99 2.14
N SER A 262 -1.27 -13.84 2.26
CA SER A 262 -0.36 -14.88 2.75
C SER A 262 -0.22 -14.86 4.27
N PRO A 263 -0.71 -15.87 5.03
CA PRO A 263 -0.48 -15.95 6.48
C PRO A 263 1.01 -15.94 6.84
N ALA A 264 1.85 -16.58 6.02
CA ALA A 264 3.29 -16.61 6.23
C ALA A 264 3.93 -15.21 6.08
N ASP A 265 3.44 -14.42 5.11
CA ASP A 265 3.94 -13.07 4.89
C ASP A 265 3.48 -12.10 5.99
N LEU A 266 2.26 -12.25 6.51
CA LEU A 266 1.81 -11.46 7.66
C LEU A 266 2.71 -11.72 8.90
N VAL A 267 3.06 -12.96 9.16
CA VAL A 267 4.02 -13.30 10.23
C VAL A 267 5.39 -12.70 9.96
N ARG A 268 5.89 -12.82 8.73
CA ARG A 268 7.21 -12.33 8.30
C ARG A 268 7.32 -10.81 8.40
N ILE A 269 6.31 -10.07 7.95
CA ILE A 269 6.32 -8.60 8.02
C ILE A 269 6.18 -8.11 9.47
N LYS A 270 5.31 -8.71 10.29
CA LYS A 270 5.22 -8.41 11.73
C LYS A 270 6.57 -8.59 12.43
N LYS A 271 7.29 -9.68 12.12
CA LYS A 271 8.64 -9.90 12.65
C LYS A 271 9.64 -8.83 12.19
N LEU A 272 9.59 -8.46 10.90
CA LEU A 272 10.49 -7.44 10.32
C LEU A 272 10.33 -6.07 11.00
N VAL A 273 9.09 -5.61 11.19
CA VAL A 273 8.81 -4.28 11.72
C VAL A 273 8.94 -4.17 13.23
N ASN A 274 8.83 -5.28 13.97
CA ASN A 274 9.00 -5.32 15.44
C ASN A 274 10.48 -5.39 15.88
N GLN A 275 11.44 -5.42 14.96
CA GLN A 275 12.87 -5.41 15.26
C GLN A 275 13.47 -4.00 15.42
N LYS A 276 12.63 -2.94 15.37
CA LYS A 276 13.04 -1.53 15.53
C LYS A 276 12.68 -0.95 16.88
#